data_9d97d43ed9d56ba3e8877a7b54ecf15f
#
_entry.id   9d97d43ed9d56ba3e8877a7b54ecf15f
#
_cell.length_a   1.000
_cell.length_b   1.000
_cell.length_c   1.000
_cell.angle_alpha   90.00
_cell.angle_beta   90.00
_cell.angle_gamma   90.00
#
_symmetry.space_group_name_H-M   'P 1'
#
loop_
_entity.id
_entity.type
_entity.pdbx_description
1 polymer ?
#
loop_
_entity_poly.entity_id
_entity_poly.type
_entity_poly.pdbx_seq_one_letter_code
_entity_poly.pdbx_strand_id
1 'polypeptide(L)'
;MQRRQGVSSSIRIREASLLDVPRIAKIEKKVYPRPWSWDAFFSEFFKSYSRIFVAECNGKVCGYLVLWLFPPEAYIANVAVDPESQGRGVGSALLEHVVAYCQDEQISCITLEVRRSNLRAQALYKRFGFEVVGIRKGMYHDGEDGLIMEKLL
;
A
#
# COMPACT_ATOMS: atom_id res chain seq x y z
N MET A 1 2.66 -25.42 -19.53
CA MET A 1 3.04 -24.40 -19.27
C MET A 1 2.25 -23.24 -19.13
N GLN A 2 1.32 -22.94 -19.73
CA GLN A 2 0.53 -21.79 -19.59
C GLN A 2 -0.07 -21.61 -18.24
N ARG A 3 -0.16 -22.65 -17.48
CA ARG A 3 -0.69 -22.52 -16.19
C ARG A 3 -0.01 -21.58 -15.32
N ARG A 4 1.29 -21.47 -15.52
CA ARG A 4 2.05 -20.56 -14.71
C ARG A 4 1.63 -19.19 -14.96
N GLN A 5 1.43 -18.83 -16.20
CA GLN A 5 1.00 -17.50 -16.49
C GLN A 5 -0.34 -17.26 -15.89
N GLY A 6 -1.20 -18.28 -15.88
CA GLY A 6 -2.50 -18.13 -15.27
C GLY A 6 -2.41 -17.69 -13.82
N VAL A 7 -1.43 -18.24 -13.09
CA VAL A 7 -1.27 -17.87 -11.70
C VAL A 7 -0.83 -16.44 -11.56
N SER A 8 0.18 -16.00 -12.33
CA SER A 8 0.63 -14.63 -12.18
C SER A 8 -0.39 -13.66 -12.71
N SER A 9 -1.17 -14.05 -13.73
CA SER A 9 -2.18 -13.14 -14.26
C SER A 9 -3.41 -13.07 -13.36
N SER A 10 -3.46 -13.84 -12.29
CA SER A 10 -4.60 -13.80 -11.39
C SER A 10 -4.59 -12.56 -10.49
N ILE A 11 -3.50 -11.82 -10.42
CA ILE A 11 -3.45 -10.58 -9.65
C ILE A 11 -3.79 -9.41 -10.56
N ARG A 12 -4.81 -8.66 -10.18
CA ARG A 12 -5.26 -7.52 -10.96
C ARG A 12 -5.37 -6.30 -10.04
N ILE A 13 -4.79 -5.19 -10.46
CA ILE A 13 -4.86 -3.95 -9.69
C ILE A 13 -5.88 -3.02 -10.33
N ARG A 14 -6.72 -2.40 -9.52
CA ARG A 14 -7.69 -1.41 -9.97
C ARG A 14 -7.94 -0.39 -8.87
N GLU A 15 -8.59 0.71 -9.22
CA GLU A 15 -9.03 1.64 -8.19
C GLU A 15 -10.19 1.02 -7.40
N ALA A 16 -10.23 1.33 -6.12
CA ALA A 16 -11.29 0.84 -5.23
C ALA A 16 -12.58 1.62 -5.44
N SER A 17 -13.68 1.00 -5.11
CA SER A 17 -14.97 1.67 -5.02
C SER A 17 -15.47 1.55 -3.58
N LEU A 18 -16.55 2.27 -3.27
CA LEU A 18 -17.15 2.19 -1.93
C LEU A 18 -17.54 0.76 -1.56
N LEU A 19 -17.84 -0.07 -2.55
CA LEU A 19 -18.22 -1.46 -2.30
C LEU A 19 -17.06 -2.30 -1.76
N ASP A 20 -15.83 -1.83 -1.93
CA ASP A 20 -14.66 -2.56 -1.45
C ASP A 20 -14.35 -2.28 0.02
N VAL A 21 -14.95 -1.25 0.62
CA VAL A 21 -14.62 -0.84 1.98
C VAL A 21 -14.77 -1.96 3.02
N PRO A 22 -15.85 -2.75 3.02
CA PRO A 22 -15.95 -3.82 4.02
C PRO A 22 -14.81 -4.80 3.95
N ARG A 23 -14.38 -5.17 2.74
CA ARG A 23 -13.29 -6.13 2.56
C ARG A 23 -11.96 -5.51 2.94
N ILE A 24 -11.73 -4.25 2.57
CA ILE A 24 -10.52 -3.52 2.94
C ILE A 24 -10.39 -3.43 4.46
N ALA A 25 -11.47 -3.04 5.14
CA ALA A 25 -11.46 -2.91 6.59
C ALA A 25 -11.21 -4.26 7.27
N LYS A 26 -11.71 -5.35 6.69
CA LYS A 26 -11.48 -6.67 7.22
C LYS A 26 -10.01 -7.08 7.13
N ILE A 27 -9.37 -6.79 6.00
CA ILE A 27 -7.94 -7.06 5.82
C ILE A 27 -7.13 -6.22 6.80
N GLU A 28 -7.48 -4.95 6.94
CA GLU A 28 -6.81 -4.04 7.85
C GLU A 28 -6.77 -4.60 9.28
N LYS A 29 -7.89 -5.12 9.75
CA LYS A 29 -7.99 -5.70 11.09
C LYS A 29 -7.10 -6.91 11.26
N LYS A 30 -6.88 -7.68 10.21
CA LYS A 30 -6.03 -8.86 10.28
C LYS A 30 -4.55 -8.48 10.37
N VAL A 31 -4.18 -7.33 9.80
CA VAL A 31 -2.78 -6.96 9.64
C VAL A 31 -2.27 -6.03 10.74
N TYR A 32 -3.11 -5.10 11.18
CA TYR A 32 -2.67 -4.04 12.09
C TYR A 32 -3.33 -4.11 13.46
N PRO A 33 -2.55 -3.92 14.54
CA PRO A 33 -3.12 -3.95 15.91
C PRO A 33 -4.01 -2.74 16.17
N ARG A 34 -3.78 -1.61 15.48
CA ARG A 34 -4.63 -0.43 15.58
C ARG A 34 -5.16 -0.09 14.20
N PRO A 35 -6.15 -0.85 13.76
CA PRO A 35 -6.64 -0.70 12.38
C PRO A 35 -7.41 0.61 12.18
N TRP A 36 -7.34 1.12 10.96
CA TRP A 36 -8.27 2.16 10.54
C TRP A 36 -9.66 1.58 10.60
N SER A 37 -10.63 2.42 11.00
CA SER A 37 -12.03 1.99 11.04
C SER A 37 -12.63 1.96 9.64
N TRP A 38 -13.79 1.31 9.56
CA TRP A 38 -14.59 1.30 8.35
C TRP A 38 -14.85 2.76 7.89
N ASP A 39 -15.22 3.62 8.85
CA ASP A 39 -15.49 5.04 8.55
C ASP A 39 -14.27 5.77 8.03
N ALA A 40 -13.08 5.44 8.53
CA ALA A 40 -11.86 6.07 8.06
C ALA A 40 -11.62 5.74 6.59
N PHE A 41 -11.79 4.49 6.20
CA PHE A 41 -11.66 4.12 4.78
C PHE A 41 -12.73 4.77 3.93
N PHE A 42 -13.97 4.76 4.42
CA PHE A 42 -15.09 5.34 3.69
C PHE A 42 -14.83 6.82 3.41
N SER A 43 -14.31 7.55 4.40
CA SER A 43 -14.08 8.97 4.26
C SER A 43 -13.00 9.30 3.23
N GLU A 44 -12.07 8.37 2.96
CA GLU A 44 -11.02 8.60 1.97
C GLU A 44 -11.59 8.87 0.58
N PHE A 45 -12.75 8.28 0.26
CA PHE A 45 -13.35 8.46 -1.05
C PHE A 45 -13.83 9.89 -1.30
N PHE A 46 -13.95 10.67 -0.25
CA PHE A 46 -14.41 12.06 -0.36
C PHE A 46 -13.28 13.08 -0.26
N LYS A 47 -12.02 12.63 -0.16
CA LYS A 47 -10.86 13.49 -0.13
C LYS A 47 -10.30 13.59 -1.54
N SER A 48 -10.18 14.82 -2.05
CA SER A 48 -9.73 15.03 -3.44
C SER A 48 -8.30 14.50 -3.68
N TYR A 49 -7.49 14.47 -2.63
CA TYR A 49 -6.09 14.06 -2.74
C TYR A 49 -5.87 12.57 -2.51
N SER A 50 -6.91 11.80 -2.23
CA SER A 50 -6.75 10.38 -1.89
C SER A 50 -7.14 9.49 -3.06
N ARG A 51 -6.36 8.42 -3.25
CA ARG A 51 -6.65 7.35 -4.22
C ARG A 51 -6.45 6.04 -3.51
N ILE A 52 -7.40 5.13 -3.64
CA ILE A 52 -7.26 3.79 -3.08
C ILE A 52 -7.21 2.80 -4.22
N PHE A 53 -6.17 1.95 -4.20
CA PHE A 53 -6.03 0.87 -5.17
C PHE A 53 -6.22 -0.45 -4.44
N VAL A 54 -6.87 -1.40 -5.09
CA VAL A 54 -7.04 -2.75 -4.55
C VAL A 54 -6.41 -3.75 -5.50
N ALA A 55 -5.92 -4.84 -4.93
CA ALA A 55 -5.45 -5.99 -5.67
C ALA A 55 -6.48 -7.08 -5.56
N GLU A 56 -6.86 -7.65 -6.70
CA GLU A 56 -7.74 -8.81 -6.74
C GLU A 56 -6.94 -10.06 -7.04
N CYS A 57 -7.17 -11.09 -6.22
CA CYS A 57 -6.59 -12.40 -6.47
C CYS A 57 -7.76 -13.32 -6.77
N ASN A 58 -7.85 -13.80 -8.02
CA ASN A 58 -8.95 -14.66 -8.45
C ASN A 58 -10.32 -14.02 -8.18
N GLY A 59 -10.42 -12.73 -8.49
CA GLY A 59 -11.69 -12.03 -8.38
C GLY A 59 -12.05 -11.54 -6.99
N LYS A 60 -11.17 -11.73 -6.01
CA LYS A 60 -11.44 -11.32 -4.63
C LYS A 60 -10.35 -10.36 -4.17
N VAL A 61 -10.73 -9.27 -3.52
CA VAL A 61 -9.77 -8.30 -3.00
C VAL A 61 -8.87 -8.97 -1.97
N CYS A 62 -7.56 -8.91 -2.20
CA CYS A 62 -6.56 -9.53 -1.33
C CYS A 62 -5.52 -8.54 -0.81
N GLY A 63 -5.60 -7.28 -1.21
CA GLY A 63 -4.71 -6.24 -0.73
C GLY A 63 -5.18 -4.88 -1.18
N TYR A 64 -4.60 -3.83 -0.59
CA TYR A 64 -4.97 -2.46 -0.93
C TYR A 64 -3.82 -1.51 -0.59
N LEU A 65 -3.89 -0.31 -1.18
CA LEU A 65 -2.93 0.74 -0.92
C LEU A 65 -3.65 2.08 -1.00
N VAL A 66 -3.48 2.92 0.02
CA VAL A 66 -4.04 4.27 0.05
C VAL A 66 -2.91 5.24 -0.27
N LEU A 67 -3.09 6.03 -1.31
CA LEU A 67 -2.12 6.99 -1.79
C LEU A 67 -2.67 8.39 -1.67
N TRP A 68 -1.89 9.30 -1.06
CA TRP A 68 -2.26 10.70 -0.99
C TRP A 68 -1.38 11.50 -1.95
N LEU A 69 -2.01 12.32 -2.77
CA LEU A 69 -1.33 13.10 -3.81
C LEU A 69 -1.25 14.56 -3.40
N PHE A 70 -0.04 15.05 -3.25
CA PHE A 70 0.23 16.45 -2.98
C PHE A 70 1.31 16.91 -3.97
N PRO A 71 0.97 17.03 -5.27
CA PRO A 71 1.99 17.28 -6.29
C PRO A 71 2.91 18.41 -5.92
N PRO A 72 4.23 18.23 -6.12
CA PRO A 72 4.89 17.14 -6.86
C PRO A 72 5.19 15.90 -6.03
N GLU A 73 4.62 15.77 -4.83
CA GLU A 73 4.89 14.65 -3.93
C GLU A 73 3.67 13.78 -3.74
N ALA A 74 3.91 12.53 -3.37
CA ALA A 74 2.86 11.61 -2.98
C ALA A 74 3.29 10.86 -1.71
N TYR A 75 2.32 10.36 -0.98
CA TYR A 75 2.56 9.68 0.28
C TYR A 75 1.72 8.42 0.34
N ILE A 76 2.36 7.29 0.65
CA ILE A 76 1.64 6.04 0.86
C ILE A 76 1.16 6.04 2.31
N ALA A 77 -0.15 6.25 2.49
CA ALA A 77 -0.74 6.43 3.81
C ALA A 77 -1.05 5.09 4.48
N ASN A 78 -1.31 4.05 3.71
CA ASN A 78 -1.64 2.74 4.25
C ASN A 78 -1.51 1.70 3.15
N VAL A 79 -1.03 0.51 3.51
CA VAL A 79 -0.92 -0.59 2.56
C VAL A 79 -0.95 -1.89 3.34
N ALA A 80 -1.69 -2.86 2.83
CA ALA A 80 -1.72 -4.18 3.45
C ALA A 80 -2.10 -5.24 2.43
N VAL A 81 -1.63 -6.46 2.70
CA VAL A 81 -1.96 -7.66 1.94
C VAL A 81 -2.59 -8.64 2.91
N ASP A 82 -3.71 -9.24 2.52
CA ASP A 82 -4.35 -10.27 3.33
C ASP A 82 -3.31 -11.33 3.67
N PRO A 83 -3.16 -11.70 4.95
CA PRO A 83 -2.18 -12.71 5.35
C PRO A 83 -2.26 -14.00 4.53
N GLU A 84 -3.45 -14.38 4.10
CA GLU A 84 -3.63 -15.58 3.29
C GLU A 84 -3.07 -15.45 1.89
N SER A 85 -2.81 -14.23 1.45
CA SER A 85 -2.31 -13.96 0.09
C SER A 85 -0.87 -13.46 0.06
N GLN A 86 -0.21 -13.38 1.22
CA GLN A 86 1.17 -12.94 1.27
C GLN A 86 2.09 -13.94 0.60
N GLY A 87 3.21 -13.45 0.10
CA GLY A 87 4.18 -14.30 -0.59
C GLY A 87 3.85 -14.59 -2.04
N ARG A 88 2.82 -13.95 -2.58
CA ARG A 88 2.40 -14.16 -3.97
C ARG A 88 2.65 -12.96 -4.87
N GLY A 89 3.38 -11.96 -4.38
CA GLY A 89 3.68 -10.78 -5.18
C GLY A 89 2.61 -9.71 -5.19
N VAL A 90 1.64 -9.77 -4.28
CA VAL A 90 0.55 -8.79 -4.23
C VAL A 90 1.08 -7.40 -3.87
N GLY A 91 1.95 -7.31 -2.85
CA GLY A 91 2.55 -6.04 -2.46
C GLY A 91 3.39 -5.43 -3.58
N SER A 92 4.14 -6.27 -4.28
CA SER A 92 4.94 -5.83 -5.42
C SER A 92 4.06 -5.29 -6.54
N ALA A 93 2.95 -5.98 -6.82
CA ALA A 93 2.03 -5.54 -7.87
C ALA A 93 1.39 -4.20 -7.53
N LEU A 94 1.02 -4.00 -6.25
CA LEU A 94 0.46 -2.72 -5.81
C LEU A 94 1.49 -1.60 -5.96
N LEU A 95 2.72 -1.83 -5.52
CA LEU A 95 3.77 -0.81 -5.63
C LEU A 95 4.11 -0.49 -7.07
N GLU A 96 4.21 -1.50 -7.91
CA GLU A 96 4.50 -1.29 -9.32
C GLU A 96 3.44 -0.40 -9.96
N HIS A 97 2.18 -0.71 -9.66
CA HIS A 97 1.06 0.07 -10.19
C HIS A 97 1.10 1.52 -9.71
N VAL A 98 1.38 1.72 -8.42
CA VAL A 98 1.38 3.05 -7.82
C VAL A 98 2.55 3.89 -8.35
N VAL A 99 3.72 3.28 -8.55
CA VAL A 99 4.86 4.00 -9.12
C VAL A 99 4.52 4.49 -10.52
N ALA A 100 3.93 3.61 -11.35
CA ALA A 100 3.53 4.00 -12.71
C ALA A 100 2.47 5.10 -12.68
N TYR A 101 1.48 4.97 -11.78
CA TYR A 101 0.45 5.97 -11.63
C TYR A 101 1.04 7.34 -11.25
N CYS A 102 1.98 7.35 -10.30
CA CYS A 102 2.62 8.59 -9.87
C CYS A 102 3.44 9.23 -11.00
N GLN A 103 4.12 8.41 -11.78
CA GLN A 103 4.86 8.93 -12.93
C GLN A 103 3.93 9.62 -13.94
N ASP A 104 2.77 9.01 -14.19
CA ASP A 104 1.77 9.58 -15.09
C ASP A 104 1.17 10.86 -14.53
N GLU A 105 1.10 11.00 -13.21
CA GLU A 105 0.55 12.19 -12.55
C GLU A 105 1.63 13.23 -12.28
N GLN A 106 2.82 13.03 -12.83
CA GLN A 106 3.94 13.98 -12.70
C GLN A 106 4.38 14.17 -11.26
N ILE A 107 4.31 13.11 -10.47
CA ILE A 107 4.84 13.11 -9.11
C ILE A 107 6.34 12.84 -9.21
N SER A 108 7.13 13.59 -8.46
CA SER A 108 8.59 13.44 -8.49
C SER A 108 9.14 12.65 -7.29
N CYS A 109 8.33 12.43 -6.26
CA CYS A 109 8.80 11.80 -5.04
C CYS A 109 7.65 11.10 -4.31
N ILE A 110 7.89 9.85 -3.89
CA ILE A 110 6.93 9.11 -3.07
C ILE A 110 7.58 8.84 -1.72
N THR A 111 6.86 9.15 -0.63
CA THR A 111 7.34 8.87 0.73
C THR A 111 6.39 7.94 1.45
N LEU A 112 6.92 7.25 2.44
CA LEU A 112 6.12 6.40 3.32
C LEU A 112 6.83 6.27 4.66
N GLU A 113 6.12 5.74 5.65
CA GLU A 113 6.70 5.42 6.94
C GLU A 113 6.45 3.95 7.21
N VAL A 114 7.43 3.29 7.83
CA VAL A 114 7.34 1.87 8.13
C VAL A 114 7.97 1.61 9.50
N ARG A 115 7.41 0.67 10.25
CA ARG A 115 7.98 0.31 11.55
C ARG A 115 9.39 -0.19 11.38
N ARG A 116 10.25 0.24 12.31
CA ARG A 116 11.65 -0.17 12.29
C ARG A 116 11.79 -1.70 12.33
N SER A 117 10.89 -2.38 13.00
CA SER A 117 10.94 -3.84 13.11
C SER A 117 10.37 -4.56 11.90
N ASN A 118 9.70 -3.85 11.00
CA ASN A 118 9.06 -4.49 9.85
C ASN A 118 10.06 -4.67 8.71
N LEU A 119 10.96 -5.64 8.88
CA LEU A 119 12.05 -5.87 7.92
C LEU A 119 11.54 -6.34 6.57
N ARG A 120 10.43 -7.07 6.57
CA ARG A 120 9.85 -7.59 5.33
C ARG A 120 9.36 -6.46 4.44
N ALA A 121 8.63 -5.51 5.03
CA ALA A 121 8.14 -4.36 4.28
C ALA A 121 9.29 -3.50 3.80
N GLN A 122 10.30 -3.27 4.66
CA GLN A 122 11.48 -2.50 4.27
C GLN A 122 12.18 -3.12 3.08
N ALA A 123 12.32 -4.45 3.07
CA ALA A 123 12.96 -5.15 1.97
C ALA A 123 12.18 -4.96 0.67
N LEU A 124 10.86 -5.03 0.75
CA LEU A 124 10.00 -4.80 -0.40
C LEU A 124 10.18 -3.41 -0.96
N TYR A 125 10.13 -2.39 -0.08
CA TYR A 125 10.27 -1.00 -0.53
C TYR A 125 11.66 -0.76 -1.13
N LYS A 126 12.71 -1.33 -0.53
CA LYS A 126 14.05 -1.16 -1.07
C LYS A 126 14.19 -1.76 -2.47
N ARG A 127 13.52 -2.87 -2.72
CA ARG A 127 13.54 -3.46 -4.06
C ARG A 127 12.94 -2.53 -5.11
N PHE A 128 12.03 -1.67 -4.69
CA PHE A 128 11.40 -0.70 -5.60
C PHE A 128 12.13 0.65 -5.60
N GLY A 129 13.31 0.72 -4.97
CA GLY A 129 14.13 1.92 -5.02
C GLY A 129 13.88 2.93 -3.92
N PHE A 130 13.11 2.56 -2.89
CA PHE A 130 12.94 3.42 -1.74
C PHE A 130 14.17 3.32 -0.85
N GLU A 131 14.56 4.44 -0.24
CA GLU A 131 15.70 4.52 0.67
C GLU A 131 15.27 5.17 1.97
N VAL A 132 15.90 4.77 3.06
CA VAL A 132 15.65 5.39 4.37
C VAL A 132 16.27 6.78 4.37
N VAL A 133 15.43 7.79 4.60
CA VAL A 133 15.90 9.18 4.64
C VAL A 133 15.75 9.81 6.02
N GLY A 134 15.11 9.13 6.96
CA GLY A 134 14.95 9.67 8.31
C GLY A 134 14.32 8.67 9.25
N ILE A 135 14.28 9.06 10.52
CA ILE A 135 13.69 8.26 11.59
C ILE A 135 12.73 9.17 12.34
N ARG A 136 11.50 8.68 12.57
CA ARG A 136 10.55 9.40 13.41
C ARG A 136 10.47 8.66 14.73
N LYS A 137 11.14 9.20 15.73
CA LYS A 137 11.26 8.54 17.02
C LYS A 137 9.92 8.44 17.73
N GLY A 138 9.64 7.23 18.26
CA GLY A 138 8.43 7.00 19.03
C GLY A 138 7.16 7.22 18.25
N MET A 139 7.21 7.07 16.94
CA MET A 139 6.08 7.35 16.07
C MET A 139 4.84 6.53 16.41
N TYR A 140 5.04 5.26 16.73
CA TYR A 140 3.92 4.35 16.97
C TYR A 140 3.53 4.35 18.44
N HIS A 141 2.27 4.04 18.72
CA HIS A 141 1.73 4.16 20.08
C HIS A 141 2.46 3.29 21.12
N ASP A 142 3.13 2.23 20.65
CA ASP A 142 3.90 1.36 21.53
C ASP A 142 5.33 1.86 21.73
N GLY A 143 5.65 3.03 21.19
CA GLY A 143 6.96 3.67 21.34
C GLY A 143 7.96 3.27 20.26
N GLU A 144 7.59 2.39 19.35
CA GLU A 144 8.50 1.98 18.29
C GLU A 144 8.73 3.12 17.30
N ASP A 145 9.98 3.22 16.81
CA ASP A 145 10.35 4.23 15.81
C ASP A 145 9.79 3.86 14.45
N GLY A 146 9.48 4.89 13.66
CA GLY A 146 9.14 4.74 12.26
C GLY A 146 10.33 5.14 11.40
N LEU A 147 10.57 4.42 10.33
CA LEU A 147 11.54 4.81 9.33
C LEU A 147 10.82 5.54 8.23
N ILE A 148 11.37 6.67 7.82
CA ILE A 148 10.84 7.43 6.68
C ILE A 148 11.60 6.97 5.46
N MET A 149 10.89 6.48 4.45
CA MET A 149 11.50 6.01 3.22
C MET A 149 11.00 6.84 2.05
N GLU A 150 11.85 7.00 1.06
CA GLU A 150 11.56 7.88 -0.07
C GLU A 150 12.07 7.28 -1.35
N LYS A 151 11.27 7.45 -2.42
CA LYS A 151 11.67 7.08 -3.77
C LYS A 151 11.56 8.30 -4.66
N LEU A 152 12.65 8.64 -5.34
CA LEU A 152 12.63 9.70 -6.35
C LEU A 152 12.23 9.06 -7.69
N LEU A 153 11.37 9.75 -8.43
CA LEU A 153 10.87 9.23 -9.70
C LEU A 153 11.52 9.91 -10.90
#